data_ea7dc84c30c8f68ffea54ab3053963fe
#
_entry.id   ea7dc84c30c8f68ffea54ab3053963fe
#
_cell.length_a   1.000
_cell.length_b   1.000
_cell.length_c   1.000
_cell.angle_alpha   90.00
_cell.angle_beta   90.00
_cell.angle_gamma   90.00
#
_symmetry.space_group_name_H-M   'P 1'
#
loop_
_entity.id
_entity.type
_entity.pdbx_description
1 polymer ?
#
loop_
_entity_poly.entity_id
_entity_poly.type
_entity_poly.pdbx_seq_one_letter_code
_entity_poly.pdbx_strand_id
1 'polypeptide(L)'
;MSWIQDAGHGGSDPGAVANGNTEKIYTLEAALYVDKRLAELGISSELTRSSDVTINPEPRTSKVKKYKKCISHHFNSGGGSGVEAIHSIYSNGNFEQILIEEFRKARYPVRPRPVYTRKNSSGGDYYYMHRLTGNCRTTILEYEFVDGSQSEKIKNKSYREGMYECVVSAICLDEGVSYVGPESEPVPKTEPKIVNPPKENLVVDGYLGPKTISPLQRYFGTPVDGYISKPSIVIKALQKWLRVTQDGYLGPITISALQKRLGTPVDGVISKPSLVIKELQRRLNKGNLG
;
A
#
# COMPACT_ATOMS: atom_id res chain seq x y z
N MET A 1 5.42 18.44 15.56
CA MET A 1 6.27 19.08 14.61
C MET A 1 6.41 18.23 13.36
N SER A 2 6.43 18.89 12.26
CA SER A 2 5.97 18.46 10.97
C SER A 2 6.97 17.59 10.23
N TRP A 3 6.42 16.65 9.52
CA TRP A 3 7.05 15.93 8.44
C TRP A 3 7.01 16.76 7.15
N ILE A 4 7.88 16.45 6.22
CA ILE A 4 7.76 16.88 4.84
C ILE A 4 7.92 15.67 3.91
N GLN A 5 7.01 15.54 2.94
CA GLN A 5 7.07 14.51 1.90
C GLN A 5 7.71 15.13 0.68
N ASP A 6 8.87 14.65 0.31
CA ASP A 6 9.58 15.10 -0.87
C ASP A 6 9.28 14.16 -2.04
N ALA A 7 8.57 14.68 -3.03
CA ALA A 7 8.37 13.96 -4.29
C ALA A 7 9.62 14.13 -5.17
N GLY A 8 10.45 13.10 -5.27
CA GLY A 8 11.64 13.10 -6.12
C GLY A 8 11.33 13.49 -7.57
N HIS A 9 12.32 14.06 -8.28
CA HIS A 9 12.17 14.47 -9.68
C HIS A 9 11.06 15.51 -9.91
N GLY A 10 10.49 15.57 -11.14
CA GLY A 10 9.34 16.42 -11.49
C GLY A 10 9.61 17.37 -12.65
N GLY A 11 8.55 17.74 -13.36
CA GLY A 11 8.61 18.63 -14.52
C GLY A 11 9.50 18.07 -15.63
N SER A 12 10.61 18.75 -15.93
CA SER A 12 11.59 18.33 -16.96
C SER A 12 12.47 17.15 -16.54
N ASP A 13 12.54 16.82 -15.26
CA ASP A 13 13.26 15.64 -14.75
C ASP A 13 12.28 14.46 -14.57
N PRO A 14 12.27 13.47 -15.48
CA PRO A 14 11.35 12.33 -15.39
C PRO A 14 11.76 11.32 -14.33
N GLY A 15 13.02 11.37 -13.81
CA GLY A 15 13.61 10.26 -13.08
C GLY A 15 13.82 9.04 -13.97
N ALA A 16 13.80 7.87 -13.40
CA ALA A 16 13.92 6.61 -14.14
C ALA A 16 12.67 6.35 -14.98
N VAL A 17 12.88 5.94 -16.25
CA VAL A 17 11.82 5.62 -17.22
C VAL A 17 12.10 4.26 -17.85
N ALA A 18 11.24 3.28 -17.62
CA ALA A 18 11.34 1.96 -18.22
C ALA A 18 10.00 1.21 -18.14
N ASN A 19 9.78 0.27 -19.06
CA ASN A 19 8.61 -0.63 -19.08
C ASN A 19 7.25 0.10 -18.99
N GLY A 20 7.16 1.34 -19.48
CA GLY A 20 5.96 2.18 -19.36
C GLY A 20 5.77 2.82 -17.98
N ASN A 21 6.73 2.68 -17.07
CA ASN A 21 6.78 3.36 -15.79
C ASN A 21 7.59 4.65 -15.91
N THR A 22 7.18 5.69 -15.18
CA THR A 22 7.91 6.97 -15.10
C THR A 22 7.97 7.38 -13.62
N GLU A 23 9.16 7.46 -13.08
CA GLU A 23 9.40 7.65 -11.65
C GLU A 23 8.72 8.91 -11.09
N LYS A 24 8.86 10.07 -11.74
CA LYS A 24 8.29 11.34 -11.26
C LYS A 24 6.78 11.31 -11.01
N ILE A 25 6.05 10.43 -11.72
CA ILE A 25 4.60 10.25 -11.57
C ILE A 25 4.34 9.53 -10.25
N TYR A 26 5.06 8.46 -10.00
CA TYR A 26 4.88 7.64 -8.82
C TYR A 26 5.39 8.33 -7.54
N THR A 27 6.48 9.10 -7.63
CA THR A 27 6.99 9.85 -6.48
C THR A 27 6.02 10.96 -6.06
N LEU A 28 5.38 11.63 -7.03
CA LEU A 28 4.33 12.61 -6.72
C LEU A 28 3.09 11.94 -6.12
N GLU A 29 2.65 10.82 -6.69
CA GLU A 29 1.54 10.04 -6.15
C GLU A 29 1.81 9.60 -4.71
N ALA A 30 3.02 9.08 -4.43
CA ALA A 30 3.43 8.64 -3.10
C ALA A 30 3.40 9.79 -2.08
N ALA A 31 4.02 10.92 -2.42
CA ALA A 31 4.09 12.08 -1.54
C ALA A 31 2.68 12.64 -1.23
N LEU A 32 1.84 12.79 -2.24
CA LEU A 32 0.44 13.26 -2.08
C LEU A 32 -0.39 12.29 -1.22
N TYR A 33 -0.23 10.99 -1.48
CA TYR A 33 -0.95 9.97 -0.73
C TYR A 33 -0.55 9.98 0.74
N VAL A 34 0.75 9.92 1.03
CA VAL A 34 1.26 9.90 2.41
C VAL A 34 0.86 11.17 3.15
N ASP A 35 1.02 12.35 2.55
CA ASP A 35 0.64 13.64 3.15
C ASP A 35 -0.85 13.67 3.52
N LYS A 36 -1.74 13.27 2.62
CA LYS A 36 -3.18 13.15 2.86
C LYS A 36 -3.46 12.21 4.05
N ARG A 37 -2.85 11.02 4.04
CA ARG A 37 -3.06 10.02 5.11
C ARG A 37 -2.57 10.51 6.46
N LEU A 38 -1.44 11.20 6.51
CA LEU A 38 -0.93 11.79 7.75
C LEU A 38 -1.87 12.85 8.31
N ALA A 39 -2.44 13.70 7.44
CA ALA A 39 -3.45 14.68 7.85
C ALA A 39 -4.70 14.01 8.46
N GLU A 40 -5.19 12.90 7.87
CA GLU A 40 -6.31 12.11 8.40
C GLU A 40 -6.01 11.52 9.79
N LEU A 41 -4.74 11.24 10.08
CA LEU A 41 -4.25 10.70 11.35
C LEU A 41 -3.79 11.78 12.35
N GLY A 42 -3.99 13.06 12.01
CA GLY A 42 -3.62 14.18 12.87
C GLY A 42 -2.11 14.47 12.93
N ILE A 43 -1.33 13.90 12.01
CA ILE A 43 0.11 14.14 11.90
C ILE A 43 0.36 15.27 10.90
N SER A 44 0.99 16.34 11.34
CA SER A 44 1.32 17.49 10.49
C SER A 44 2.39 17.13 9.47
N SER A 45 2.08 17.32 8.19
CA SER A 45 2.97 17.09 7.06
C SER A 45 2.81 18.18 6.01
N GLU A 46 3.81 18.36 5.18
CA GLU A 46 3.79 19.23 3.99
C GLU A 46 4.48 18.53 2.80
N LEU A 47 4.35 19.11 1.61
CA LEU A 47 4.90 18.60 0.36
C LEU A 47 6.00 19.51 -0.17
N THR A 48 7.08 18.96 -0.76
CA THR A 48 8.01 19.78 -1.55
C THR A 48 7.34 20.31 -2.80
N ARG A 49 6.56 19.48 -3.50
CA ARG A 49 5.71 19.83 -4.65
C ARG A 49 4.38 19.07 -4.59
N SER A 50 3.33 19.70 -5.08
CA SER A 50 1.97 19.13 -5.17
C SER A 50 1.49 18.94 -6.61
N SER A 51 2.37 19.21 -7.59
CA SER A 51 2.09 19.05 -9.03
C SER A 51 3.36 18.63 -9.77
N ASP A 52 3.24 18.34 -11.07
CA ASP A 52 4.40 17.96 -11.90
C ASP A 52 5.19 19.19 -12.33
N VAL A 53 5.99 19.71 -11.41
CA VAL A 53 6.87 20.86 -11.62
C VAL A 53 8.30 20.53 -11.29
N THR A 54 9.25 21.16 -11.96
CA THR A 54 10.68 21.07 -11.67
C THR A 54 11.01 21.84 -10.41
N ILE A 55 11.66 21.21 -9.43
CA ILE A 55 12.26 21.89 -8.28
C ILE A 55 13.76 21.56 -8.26
N ASN A 56 14.57 22.57 -8.45
CA ASN A 56 16.04 22.43 -8.39
C ASN A 56 16.51 22.03 -6.98
N PRO A 57 17.71 21.43 -6.85
CA PRO A 57 18.22 20.95 -5.55
C PRO A 57 18.23 22.01 -4.45
N GLU A 58 18.65 23.24 -4.76
CA GLU A 58 18.77 24.31 -3.75
C GLU A 58 17.41 24.74 -3.16
N PRO A 59 16.35 25.15 -3.92
CA PRO A 59 15.06 25.45 -3.34
C PRO A 59 14.39 24.23 -2.69
N ARG A 60 14.60 23.01 -3.21
CA ARG A 60 14.11 21.76 -2.61
C ARG A 60 14.69 21.56 -1.21
N THR A 61 15.99 21.55 -1.07
CA THR A 61 16.66 21.35 0.22
C THR A 61 16.43 22.49 1.20
N SER A 62 16.35 23.74 0.72
CA SER A 62 15.99 24.90 1.53
C SER A 62 14.58 24.81 2.12
N LYS A 63 13.64 24.18 1.40
CA LYS A 63 12.29 23.88 1.93
C LYS A 63 12.39 22.78 2.98
N VAL A 64 13.04 21.65 2.69
CA VAL A 64 13.17 20.49 3.59
C VAL A 64 13.88 20.85 4.90
N LYS A 65 14.87 21.72 4.87
CA LYS A 65 15.63 22.21 6.05
C LYS A 65 14.76 22.79 7.17
N LYS A 66 13.54 23.24 6.84
CA LYS A 66 12.60 23.83 7.80
C LYS A 66 11.87 22.80 8.65
N TYR A 67 12.03 21.50 8.32
CA TYR A 67 11.34 20.40 8.98
C TYR A 67 12.31 19.53 9.77
N LYS A 68 11.78 18.74 10.69
CA LYS A 68 12.61 17.80 11.47
C LYS A 68 12.78 16.46 10.78
N LYS A 69 11.81 16.05 9.95
CA LYS A 69 11.75 14.73 9.35
C LYS A 69 11.26 14.83 7.90
N CYS A 70 11.88 14.06 7.03
CA CYS A 70 11.56 14.03 5.60
C CYS A 70 11.59 12.60 5.07
N ILE A 71 10.60 12.25 4.24
CA ILE A 71 10.70 11.13 3.32
C ILE A 71 10.87 11.68 1.91
N SER A 72 11.97 11.32 1.26
CA SER A 72 12.19 11.58 -0.16
C SER A 72 11.79 10.33 -0.94
N HIS A 73 10.66 10.41 -1.64
CA HIS A 73 10.06 9.30 -2.36
C HIS A 73 10.71 9.10 -3.70
N HIS A 74 11.17 7.88 -3.99
CA HIS A 74 11.85 7.48 -5.22
C HIS A 74 11.43 6.07 -5.68
N PHE A 75 11.71 5.79 -6.95
CA PHE A 75 11.61 4.46 -7.55
C PHE A 75 12.90 4.16 -8.31
N ASN A 76 13.54 3.08 -7.97
CA ASN A 76 14.87 2.70 -8.42
C ASN A 76 14.90 2.23 -9.90
N SER A 77 16.12 2.07 -10.43
CA SER A 77 16.38 1.45 -11.73
C SER A 77 17.66 0.62 -11.68
N GLY A 78 17.86 -0.23 -12.70
CA GLY A 78 19.02 -1.12 -12.81
C GLY A 78 18.66 -2.59 -12.68
N GLY A 79 17.38 -2.98 -12.97
CA GLY A 79 16.93 -4.38 -13.08
C GLY A 79 16.81 -5.12 -11.76
N GLY A 80 16.85 -4.42 -10.63
CA GLY A 80 16.72 -5.02 -9.30
C GLY A 80 15.27 -5.31 -8.90
N SER A 81 15.06 -5.62 -7.63
CA SER A 81 13.73 -5.76 -7.02
C SER A 81 13.80 -5.54 -5.51
N GLY A 82 12.74 -4.96 -4.98
CA GLY A 82 12.50 -4.79 -3.57
C GLY A 82 12.86 -3.41 -3.04
N VAL A 83 12.16 -3.04 -1.96
CA VAL A 83 12.31 -1.76 -1.29
C VAL A 83 13.67 -1.62 -0.59
N GLU A 84 14.19 -0.41 -0.60
CA GLU A 84 15.37 -0.02 0.20
C GLU A 84 15.22 1.41 0.72
N ALA A 85 15.84 1.68 1.87
CA ALA A 85 15.81 2.97 2.53
C ALA A 85 17.25 3.43 2.82
N ILE A 86 17.55 4.65 2.45
CA ILE A 86 18.90 5.22 2.56
C ILE A 86 18.84 6.37 3.56
N HIS A 87 19.76 6.37 4.52
CA HIS A 87 19.87 7.42 5.51
C HIS A 87 21.25 8.12 5.46
N SER A 88 21.33 9.27 6.11
CA SER A 88 22.60 9.99 6.26
C SER A 88 23.63 9.15 7.04
N ILE A 89 24.91 9.28 6.69
CA ILE A 89 26.01 8.68 7.45
C ILE A 89 26.08 9.16 8.91
N TYR A 90 25.37 10.23 9.25
CA TYR A 90 25.28 10.81 10.58
C TYR A 90 24.02 10.38 11.33
N SER A 91 23.14 9.58 10.71
CA SER A 91 21.95 8.98 11.32
C SER A 91 22.24 7.55 11.77
N ASN A 92 21.47 7.05 12.74
CA ASN A 92 21.59 5.67 13.24
C ASN A 92 20.76 4.64 12.44
N GLY A 93 19.93 5.08 11.50
CA GLY A 93 19.10 4.21 10.67
C GLY A 93 17.92 3.55 11.38
N ASN A 94 17.59 3.91 12.61
CA ASN A 94 16.53 3.26 13.38
C ASN A 94 15.15 3.41 12.73
N PHE A 95 14.85 4.59 12.19
CA PHE A 95 13.58 4.81 11.51
C PHE A 95 13.49 3.98 10.22
N GLU A 96 14.57 3.90 9.47
CA GLU A 96 14.64 3.12 8.23
C GLU A 96 14.46 1.62 8.50
N GLN A 97 14.92 1.11 9.66
CA GLN A 97 14.65 -0.27 10.07
C GLN A 97 13.14 -0.47 10.36
N ILE A 98 12.50 0.46 11.09
CA ILE A 98 11.05 0.43 11.33
C ILE A 98 10.31 0.43 9.99
N LEU A 99 10.68 1.33 9.09
CA LEU A 99 10.07 1.47 7.77
C LEU A 99 10.15 0.16 6.96
N ILE A 100 11.34 -0.42 6.86
CA ILE A 100 11.54 -1.68 6.13
C ILE A 100 10.76 -2.84 6.78
N GLU A 101 10.63 -2.85 8.09
CA GLU A 101 9.84 -3.89 8.79
C GLU A 101 8.35 -3.81 8.44
N GLU A 102 7.78 -2.61 8.24
CA GLU A 102 6.39 -2.48 7.78
C GLU A 102 6.20 -3.05 6.37
N PHE A 103 7.17 -2.86 5.45
CA PHE A 103 7.14 -3.50 4.14
C PHE A 103 7.23 -5.04 4.23
N ARG A 104 8.05 -5.58 5.15
CA ARG A 104 8.13 -7.04 5.39
C ARG A 104 6.82 -7.60 5.92
N LYS A 105 6.21 -6.95 6.91
CA LYS A 105 4.90 -7.32 7.46
C LYS A 105 3.82 -7.36 6.38
N ALA A 106 3.85 -6.39 5.47
CA ALA A 106 2.96 -6.31 4.32
C ALA A 106 3.35 -7.25 3.16
N ARG A 107 4.45 -8.00 3.29
CA ARG A 107 4.96 -8.97 2.31
C ARG A 107 5.36 -8.37 0.97
N TYR A 108 5.81 -7.11 0.97
CA TYR A 108 6.47 -6.54 -0.18
C TYR A 108 7.91 -7.08 -0.31
N PRO A 109 8.44 -7.19 -1.53
CA PRO A 109 9.84 -7.52 -1.72
C PRO A 109 10.74 -6.51 -1.02
N VAL A 110 11.77 -6.99 -0.35
CA VAL A 110 12.77 -6.18 0.36
C VAL A 110 14.16 -6.61 -0.09
N ARG A 111 15.04 -5.64 -0.35
CA ARG A 111 16.43 -5.91 -0.73
C ARG A 111 17.17 -6.70 0.34
N PRO A 112 18.21 -7.49 -0.01
CA PRO A 112 19.03 -8.21 0.99
C PRO A 112 19.70 -7.28 2.01
N ARG A 113 20.09 -6.07 1.59
CA ARG A 113 20.59 -5.00 2.46
C ARG A 113 19.76 -3.74 2.26
N PRO A 114 18.58 -3.69 2.88
CA PRO A 114 17.58 -2.67 2.54
C PRO A 114 17.82 -1.33 3.22
N VAL A 115 18.64 -1.28 4.28
CA VAL A 115 18.98 -0.04 5.00
C VAL A 115 20.48 0.17 4.90
N TYR A 116 20.86 1.30 4.35
CA TYR A 116 22.29 1.62 4.17
C TYR A 116 22.56 3.13 4.07
N THR A 117 23.83 3.45 4.13
CA THR A 117 24.37 4.80 3.87
C THR A 117 25.29 4.77 2.67
N ARG A 118 25.50 5.91 2.02
CA ARG A 118 26.48 6.03 0.94
C ARG A 118 27.34 7.27 1.12
N LYS A 119 28.66 7.08 1.05
CA LYS A 119 29.63 8.17 1.12
C LYS A 119 30.02 8.65 -0.29
N ASN A 120 30.30 9.94 -0.41
CA ASN A 120 30.96 10.51 -1.58
C ASN A 120 32.48 10.37 -1.45
N SER A 121 33.24 10.82 -2.46
CA SER A 121 34.70 10.75 -2.51
C SER A 121 35.38 11.56 -1.38
N SER A 122 34.72 12.57 -0.83
CA SER A 122 35.21 13.38 0.29
C SER A 122 34.83 12.85 1.66
N GLY A 123 34.21 11.67 1.73
CA GLY A 123 33.79 11.02 3.00
C GLY A 123 32.47 11.51 3.60
N GLY A 124 31.81 12.50 3.02
CA GLY A 124 30.48 12.97 3.40
C GLY A 124 29.36 12.16 2.75
N ASP A 125 28.10 12.50 3.04
CA ASP A 125 26.94 11.88 2.39
C ASP A 125 27.00 11.98 0.87
N TYR A 126 26.65 10.91 0.16
CA TYR A 126 26.62 10.89 -1.30
C TYR A 126 25.44 11.72 -1.86
N TYR A 127 24.26 11.59 -1.27
CA TYR A 127 23.06 12.24 -1.76
C TYR A 127 22.95 13.68 -1.27
N TYR A 128 22.61 14.62 -2.16
CA TYR A 128 22.45 16.02 -1.81
C TYR A 128 21.29 16.23 -0.80
N MET A 129 20.28 15.39 -0.84
CA MET A 129 19.16 15.41 0.13
C MET A 129 19.62 15.13 1.56
N HIS A 130 20.72 14.42 1.75
CA HIS A 130 21.32 14.27 3.09
C HIS A 130 22.30 15.42 3.39
N ARG A 131 23.13 15.85 2.41
CA ARG A 131 24.15 16.88 2.64
C ARG A 131 23.58 18.26 2.90
N LEU A 132 22.45 18.62 2.25
CA LEU A 132 21.96 19.99 2.16
C LEU A 132 20.68 20.25 2.96
N THR A 133 20.16 19.25 3.65
CA THR A 133 18.94 19.39 4.46
C THR A 133 19.18 19.66 5.94
N GLY A 134 20.44 19.90 6.32
CA GLY A 134 20.82 20.29 7.69
C GLY A 134 20.47 19.22 8.72
N ASN A 135 19.77 19.60 9.78
CA ASN A 135 19.37 18.68 10.86
C ASN A 135 18.05 17.94 10.59
N CYS A 136 17.49 18.07 9.38
CA CYS A 136 16.32 17.29 9.00
C CYS A 136 16.71 15.81 8.85
N ARG A 137 16.07 14.90 9.60
CA ARG A 137 16.21 13.48 9.38
C ARG A 137 15.57 13.14 8.05
N THR A 138 16.37 13.02 7.01
CA THR A 138 15.90 12.72 5.66
C THR A 138 16.16 11.25 5.36
N THR A 139 15.10 10.53 5.01
CA THR A 139 15.13 9.17 4.49
C THR A 139 14.86 9.22 2.98
N ILE A 140 15.74 8.69 2.15
CA ILE A 140 15.46 8.43 0.74
C ILE A 140 14.89 7.01 0.68
N LEU A 141 13.67 6.89 0.20
CA LEU A 141 12.97 5.62 0.08
C LEU A 141 12.81 5.25 -1.39
N GLU A 142 13.42 4.14 -1.77
CA GLU A 142 13.27 3.50 -3.08
C GLU A 142 12.24 2.38 -2.94
N TYR A 143 11.02 2.61 -3.45
CA TYR A 143 9.91 1.67 -3.29
C TYR A 143 10.09 0.36 -4.05
N GLU A 144 10.54 0.45 -5.29
CA GLU A 144 10.72 -0.69 -6.21
C GLU A 144 11.47 -0.21 -7.46
N PHE A 145 11.88 -1.12 -8.31
CA PHE A 145 12.58 -0.82 -9.56
C PHE A 145 11.59 -0.67 -10.72
N VAL A 146 11.66 0.45 -11.45
CA VAL A 146 10.80 0.71 -12.61
C VAL A 146 11.04 -0.27 -13.77
N ASP A 147 12.22 -0.88 -13.80
CA ASP A 147 12.70 -1.82 -14.83
C ASP A 147 12.91 -3.24 -14.31
N GLY A 148 12.60 -3.49 -13.04
CA GLY A 148 12.85 -4.76 -12.38
C GLY A 148 11.74 -5.79 -12.58
N SER A 149 11.88 -6.94 -11.91
CA SER A 149 10.95 -8.08 -12.01
C SER A 149 9.55 -7.77 -11.47
N GLN A 150 9.39 -6.70 -10.70
CA GLN A 150 8.10 -6.24 -10.17
C GLN A 150 7.53 -5.04 -10.95
N SER A 151 8.18 -4.60 -12.03
CA SER A 151 7.81 -3.40 -12.79
C SER A 151 6.36 -3.42 -13.30
N GLU A 152 5.80 -4.58 -13.61
CA GLU A 152 4.38 -4.71 -13.96
C GLU A 152 3.46 -4.52 -12.75
N LYS A 153 3.87 -4.94 -11.55
CA LYS A 153 3.04 -4.78 -10.35
C LYS A 153 2.91 -3.33 -9.92
N ILE A 154 3.97 -2.53 -10.08
CA ILE A 154 3.91 -1.11 -9.74
C ILE A 154 3.04 -0.28 -10.67
N LYS A 155 2.58 -0.81 -11.82
CA LYS A 155 1.54 -0.18 -12.64
C LYS A 155 0.17 -0.22 -11.96
N ASN A 156 -0.06 -1.18 -11.09
CA ASN A 156 -1.30 -1.28 -10.32
C ASN A 156 -1.32 -0.27 -9.18
N LYS A 157 -2.28 0.66 -9.23
CA LYS A 157 -2.44 1.73 -8.24
C LYS A 157 -2.61 1.18 -6.82
N SER A 158 -3.47 0.19 -6.62
CA SER A 158 -3.71 -0.39 -5.29
C SER A 158 -2.46 -1.09 -4.73
N TYR A 159 -1.60 -1.64 -5.60
CA TYR A 159 -0.32 -2.19 -5.18
C TYR A 159 0.59 -1.09 -4.63
N ARG A 160 0.68 0.06 -5.33
CA ARG A 160 1.47 1.20 -4.88
C ARG A 160 0.90 1.84 -3.60
N GLU A 161 -0.43 2.02 -3.54
CA GLU A 161 -1.10 2.56 -2.34
C GLU A 161 -0.82 1.69 -1.10
N GLY A 162 -0.81 0.37 -1.24
CA GLY A 162 -0.40 -0.52 -0.16
C GLY A 162 1.07 -0.33 0.27
N MET A 163 1.97 0.00 -0.66
CA MET A 163 3.36 0.38 -0.34
C MET A 163 3.40 1.72 0.42
N TYR A 164 2.58 2.69 0.02
CA TYR A 164 2.49 3.99 0.69
C TYR A 164 1.93 3.87 2.10
N GLU A 165 0.99 2.96 2.34
CA GLU A 165 0.48 2.66 3.70
C GLU A 165 1.56 2.08 4.63
N CYS A 166 2.54 1.35 4.11
CA CYS A 166 3.71 0.94 4.92
C CYS A 166 4.47 2.16 5.44
N VAL A 167 4.59 3.22 4.64
CA VAL A 167 5.23 4.48 5.06
C VAL A 167 4.39 5.18 6.13
N VAL A 168 3.08 5.27 5.92
CA VAL A 168 2.16 5.87 6.90
C VAL A 168 2.23 5.13 8.23
N SER A 169 2.22 3.79 8.22
CA SER A 169 2.35 2.96 9.42
C SER A 169 3.68 3.21 10.15
N ALA A 170 4.79 3.26 9.41
CA ALA A 170 6.10 3.54 10.00
C ALA A 170 6.19 4.94 10.62
N ILE A 171 5.59 5.95 9.98
CA ILE A 171 5.52 7.31 10.53
C ILE A 171 4.67 7.34 11.80
N CYS A 172 3.53 6.64 11.82
CA CYS A 172 2.71 6.51 13.03
C CYS A 172 3.49 5.90 14.20
N LEU A 173 4.25 4.84 13.94
CA LEU A 173 5.12 4.21 14.95
C LEU A 173 6.19 5.20 15.48
N ASP A 174 6.80 5.98 14.59
CA ASP A 174 7.83 6.97 14.93
C ASP A 174 7.26 8.16 15.73
N GLU A 175 5.98 8.49 15.53
CA GLU A 175 5.28 9.57 16.24
C GLU A 175 4.53 9.08 17.50
N GLY A 176 4.47 7.76 17.73
CA GLY A 176 3.68 7.19 18.83
C GLY A 176 2.16 7.33 18.63
N VAL A 177 1.72 7.47 17.38
CA VAL A 177 0.31 7.57 17.00
C VAL A 177 -0.20 6.19 16.58
N SER A 178 -1.43 5.84 16.98
CA SER A 178 -2.04 4.59 16.55
C SER A 178 -2.32 4.64 15.05
N TYR A 179 -1.73 3.70 14.30
CA TYR A 179 -2.03 3.55 12.88
C TYR A 179 -3.46 3.03 12.70
N VAL A 180 -4.23 3.75 11.92
CA VAL A 180 -5.53 3.31 11.39
C VAL A 180 -5.40 3.25 9.88
N GLY A 181 -5.65 2.08 9.30
CA GLY A 181 -5.62 1.91 7.83
C GLY A 181 -6.55 2.90 7.13
N PRO A 182 -6.34 3.14 5.81
CA PRO A 182 -7.20 4.05 5.08
C PRO A 182 -8.65 3.63 5.29
N GLU A 183 -9.51 4.59 5.68
CA GLU A 183 -10.93 4.36 5.52
C GLU A 183 -11.13 4.06 4.04
N SER A 184 -11.65 2.88 3.73
CA SER A 184 -12.23 2.67 2.40
C SER A 184 -13.10 3.91 2.16
N GLU A 185 -12.93 4.59 1.01
CA GLU A 185 -13.75 5.76 0.61
C GLU A 185 -15.13 5.67 1.27
N PRO A 186 -15.66 6.73 1.90
CA PRO A 186 -16.86 6.58 2.67
C PRO A 186 -17.89 5.89 1.78
N VAL A 187 -18.04 4.60 2.01
CA VAL A 187 -19.24 3.90 1.60
C VAL A 187 -20.33 4.80 2.17
N PRO A 188 -21.22 5.38 1.35
CA PRO A 188 -22.29 6.24 1.84
C PRO A 188 -22.81 5.57 3.12
N LYS A 189 -22.99 6.33 4.21
CA LYS A 189 -23.48 5.84 5.52
C LYS A 189 -24.88 5.27 5.41
N THR A 190 -25.04 4.33 4.51
CA THR A 190 -26.10 3.35 4.51
C THR A 190 -25.44 2.09 5.07
N GLU A 191 -25.90 1.65 6.24
CA GLU A 191 -25.79 0.22 6.59
C GLU A 191 -25.96 -0.55 5.30
N PRO A 192 -25.16 -1.62 5.03
CA PRO A 192 -25.41 -2.41 3.85
C PRO A 192 -26.92 -2.78 3.92
N LYS A 193 -27.77 -2.03 3.21
CA LYS A 193 -29.08 -2.52 2.89
C LYS A 193 -28.76 -3.83 2.19
N ILE A 194 -29.02 -4.92 2.87
CA ILE A 194 -29.24 -6.21 2.24
C ILE A 194 -30.50 -5.97 1.40
N VAL A 195 -30.32 -5.29 0.28
CA VAL A 195 -31.29 -5.29 -0.79
C VAL A 195 -31.26 -6.75 -1.19
N ASN A 196 -32.41 -7.46 -1.06
CA ASN A 196 -32.49 -8.84 -1.50
C ASN A 196 -31.72 -9.00 -2.78
N PRO A 197 -30.46 -9.56 -2.74
CA PRO A 197 -29.65 -9.60 -3.92
C PRO A 197 -30.37 -10.49 -4.94
N PRO A 198 -30.31 -10.19 -6.24
CA PRO A 198 -30.94 -11.02 -7.23
C PRO A 198 -30.45 -12.45 -7.05
N LYS A 199 -31.37 -13.41 -7.11
CA LYS A 199 -31.01 -14.82 -7.12
C LYS A 199 -30.04 -15.04 -8.28
N GLU A 200 -28.86 -15.51 -7.99
CA GLU A 200 -27.85 -15.79 -9.01
C GLU A 200 -28.05 -17.19 -9.58
N ASN A 201 -27.66 -17.41 -10.82
CA ASN A 201 -27.66 -18.73 -11.45
C ASN A 201 -26.23 -19.24 -11.61
N LEU A 202 -25.49 -19.34 -10.48
CA LEU A 202 -24.11 -19.82 -10.50
C LEU A 202 -24.06 -21.34 -10.68
N VAL A 203 -23.15 -21.79 -11.52
CA VAL A 203 -22.71 -23.19 -11.50
C VAL A 203 -21.98 -23.44 -10.18
N VAL A 204 -22.39 -24.48 -9.45
CA VAL A 204 -21.80 -24.87 -8.18
C VAL A 204 -20.58 -25.75 -8.44
N ASP A 205 -19.52 -25.14 -8.94
CA ASP A 205 -18.28 -25.84 -9.36
C ASP A 205 -17.19 -25.86 -8.27
N GLY A 206 -17.27 -24.98 -7.28
CA GLY A 206 -16.30 -24.86 -6.19
C GLY A 206 -15.08 -24.04 -6.54
N TYR A 207 -15.12 -23.23 -7.60
CA TYR A 207 -14.03 -22.34 -7.99
C TYR A 207 -14.34 -20.89 -7.64
N LEU A 208 -13.38 -20.24 -6.97
CA LEU A 208 -13.46 -18.82 -6.65
C LEU A 208 -12.88 -18.01 -7.82
N GLY A 209 -13.63 -17.93 -8.90
CA GLY A 209 -13.29 -17.15 -10.09
C GLY A 209 -14.22 -15.95 -10.28
N PRO A 210 -14.06 -15.17 -11.38
CA PRO A 210 -14.87 -13.98 -11.67
C PRO A 210 -16.38 -14.24 -11.58
N LYS A 211 -16.84 -15.42 -12.02
CA LYS A 211 -18.26 -15.83 -11.97
C LYS A 211 -18.80 -16.01 -10.56
N THR A 212 -17.95 -16.24 -9.55
CA THR A 212 -18.34 -16.32 -8.13
C THR A 212 -18.05 -14.99 -7.42
N ILE A 213 -16.99 -14.30 -7.81
CA ILE A 213 -16.57 -13.04 -7.18
C ILE A 213 -17.56 -11.92 -7.49
N SER A 214 -18.00 -11.75 -8.75
CA SER A 214 -18.96 -10.70 -9.12
C SER A 214 -20.28 -10.79 -8.36
N PRO A 215 -20.94 -11.97 -8.21
CA PRO A 215 -22.08 -12.15 -7.33
C PRO A 215 -21.81 -11.83 -5.86
N LEU A 216 -20.65 -12.20 -5.34
CA LEU A 216 -20.25 -11.87 -3.98
C LEU A 216 -20.10 -10.35 -3.78
N GLN A 217 -19.53 -9.67 -4.78
CA GLN A 217 -19.41 -8.22 -4.81
C GLN A 217 -20.80 -7.55 -4.83
N ARG A 218 -21.73 -8.03 -5.66
CA ARG A 218 -23.11 -7.55 -5.68
C ARG A 218 -23.80 -7.78 -4.34
N TYR A 219 -23.63 -8.97 -3.73
CA TYR A 219 -24.20 -9.30 -2.44
C TYR A 219 -23.79 -8.31 -1.35
N PHE A 220 -22.52 -7.92 -1.32
CA PHE A 220 -21.98 -6.97 -0.34
C PHE A 220 -22.07 -5.50 -0.79
N GLY A 221 -22.64 -5.21 -1.97
CA GLY A 221 -22.75 -3.83 -2.47
C GLY A 221 -21.41 -3.17 -2.76
N THR A 222 -20.39 -3.95 -3.11
CA THR A 222 -19.05 -3.45 -3.46
C THR A 222 -18.90 -3.31 -4.99
N PRO A 223 -17.88 -2.56 -5.50
CA PRO A 223 -17.62 -2.49 -6.93
C PRO A 223 -17.54 -3.88 -7.56
N VAL A 224 -18.21 -4.08 -8.72
CA VAL A 224 -18.34 -5.38 -9.39
C VAL A 224 -17.39 -5.46 -10.57
N ASP A 225 -16.18 -5.95 -10.32
CA ASP A 225 -15.12 -6.12 -11.33
C ASP A 225 -14.73 -7.60 -11.54
N GLY A 226 -15.25 -8.50 -10.71
CA GLY A 226 -14.95 -9.93 -10.76
C GLY A 226 -13.57 -10.31 -10.21
N TYR A 227 -12.89 -9.39 -9.53
CA TYR A 227 -11.55 -9.60 -8.97
C TYR A 227 -11.52 -9.41 -7.45
N ILE A 228 -10.61 -10.13 -6.80
CA ILE A 228 -10.21 -9.91 -5.41
C ILE A 228 -8.83 -9.28 -5.43
N SER A 229 -8.78 -7.96 -5.29
CA SER A 229 -7.54 -7.19 -5.09
C SER A 229 -6.88 -7.52 -3.74
N LYS A 230 -5.70 -7.00 -3.48
CA LYS A 230 -5.00 -7.19 -2.19
C LYS A 230 -4.45 -5.83 -1.71
N PRO A 231 -5.06 -5.21 -0.71
CA PRO A 231 -6.31 -5.59 0.00
C PRO A 231 -7.56 -5.46 -0.89
N SER A 232 -8.63 -6.14 -0.53
CA SER A 232 -9.87 -6.20 -1.31
C SER A 232 -11.06 -5.64 -0.53
N ILE A 233 -11.84 -4.78 -1.18
CA ILE A 233 -13.06 -4.19 -0.60
C ILE A 233 -14.10 -5.27 -0.32
N VAL A 234 -14.32 -6.21 -1.26
CA VAL A 234 -15.26 -7.31 -1.04
C VAL A 234 -14.80 -8.25 0.09
N ILE A 235 -13.48 -8.44 0.26
CA ILE A 235 -12.97 -9.23 1.38
C ILE A 235 -13.12 -8.48 2.70
N LYS A 236 -12.90 -7.17 2.77
CA LYS A 236 -13.21 -6.38 3.98
C LYS A 236 -14.69 -6.48 4.34
N ALA A 237 -15.60 -6.40 3.37
CA ALA A 237 -17.04 -6.56 3.60
C ALA A 237 -17.37 -7.99 4.09
N LEU A 238 -16.76 -9.01 3.51
CA LEU A 238 -16.86 -10.40 3.95
C LEU A 238 -16.34 -10.56 5.39
N GLN A 239 -15.18 -10.00 5.71
CA GLN A 239 -14.59 -10.03 7.05
C GLN A 239 -15.47 -9.34 8.09
N LYS A 240 -16.06 -8.18 7.74
CA LYS A 240 -17.04 -7.49 8.58
C LYS A 240 -18.24 -8.37 8.88
N TRP A 241 -18.79 -9.03 7.86
CA TRP A 241 -19.90 -9.97 8.01
C TRP A 241 -19.52 -11.20 8.86
N LEU A 242 -18.29 -11.69 8.73
CA LEU A 242 -17.74 -12.79 9.52
C LEU A 242 -17.32 -12.37 10.94
N ARG A 243 -17.29 -11.08 11.26
CA ARG A 243 -16.81 -10.49 12.52
C ARG A 243 -15.37 -10.84 12.84
N VAL A 244 -14.50 -10.80 11.84
CA VAL A 244 -13.04 -10.95 11.96
C VAL A 244 -12.32 -9.66 11.55
N THR A 245 -11.01 -9.58 11.78
CA THR A 245 -10.17 -8.43 11.40
C THR A 245 -10.35 -8.08 9.91
N GLN A 246 -10.63 -6.81 9.60
CA GLN A 246 -10.95 -6.33 8.27
C GLN A 246 -9.70 -5.83 7.52
N ASP A 247 -8.73 -6.70 7.35
CA ASP A 247 -7.48 -6.40 6.65
C ASP A 247 -7.59 -6.44 5.10
N GLY A 248 -8.70 -6.99 4.58
CA GLY A 248 -8.93 -7.12 3.14
C GLY A 248 -8.16 -8.27 2.48
N TYR A 249 -7.56 -9.16 3.26
CA TYR A 249 -6.86 -10.34 2.75
C TYR A 249 -7.66 -11.62 3.01
N LEU A 250 -7.81 -12.42 1.98
CA LEU A 250 -8.45 -13.74 2.10
C LEU A 250 -7.42 -14.77 2.63
N GLY A 251 -7.00 -14.56 3.87
CA GLY A 251 -6.03 -15.42 4.57
C GLY A 251 -6.71 -16.54 5.38
N PRO A 252 -5.91 -17.44 6.01
CA PRO A 252 -6.42 -18.60 6.75
C PRO A 252 -7.47 -18.25 7.81
N ILE A 253 -7.32 -17.13 8.53
CA ILE A 253 -8.28 -16.67 9.54
C ILE A 253 -9.65 -16.38 8.90
N THR A 254 -9.65 -15.62 7.80
CA THR A 254 -10.89 -15.29 7.06
C THR A 254 -11.51 -16.54 6.46
N ILE A 255 -10.71 -17.43 5.89
CA ILE A 255 -11.17 -18.69 5.29
C ILE A 255 -11.79 -19.59 6.37
N SER A 256 -11.13 -19.80 7.50
CA SER A 256 -11.65 -20.59 8.61
C SER A 256 -12.95 -20.03 9.15
N ALA A 257 -13.08 -18.71 9.29
CA ALA A 257 -14.30 -18.06 9.71
C ALA A 257 -15.45 -18.28 8.69
N LEU A 258 -15.14 -18.19 7.39
CA LEU A 258 -16.08 -18.46 6.31
C LEU A 258 -16.54 -19.95 6.32
N GLN A 259 -15.62 -20.87 6.46
CA GLN A 259 -15.88 -22.31 6.55
C GLN A 259 -16.80 -22.61 7.74
N LYS A 260 -16.47 -22.07 8.92
CA LYS A 260 -17.32 -22.20 10.12
C LYS A 260 -18.71 -21.63 9.91
N ARG A 261 -18.82 -20.43 9.33
CA ARG A 261 -20.12 -19.76 9.10
C ARG A 261 -20.98 -20.51 8.10
N LEU A 262 -20.37 -21.13 7.09
CA LEU A 262 -21.07 -21.88 6.05
C LEU A 262 -21.28 -23.36 6.39
N GLY A 263 -20.77 -23.84 7.53
CA GLY A 263 -20.92 -25.22 7.98
C GLY A 263 -20.12 -26.25 7.16
N THR A 264 -18.93 -25.86 6.68
CA THR A 264 -18.02 -26.75 5.95
C THR A 264 -16.80 -27.10 6.81
N PRO A 265 -16.01 -28.13 6.47
CA PRO A 265 -14.78 -28.46 7.19
C PRO A 265 -13.87 -27.23 7.34
N VAL A 266 -13.30 -27.03 8.54
CA VAL A 266 -12.52 -25.85 8.90
C VAL A 266 -11.04 -26.20 8.87
N ASP A 267 -10.37 -25.94 7.74
CA ASP A 267 -8.93 -26.16 7.54
C ASP A 267 -8.15 -24.87 7.19
N GLY A 268 -8.87 -23.74 7.01
CA GLY A 268 -8.26 -22.45 6.66
C GLY A 268 -7.76 -22.37 5.22
N VAL A 269 -8.13 -23.31 4.36
CA VAL A 269 -7.67 -23.42 2.97
C VAL A 269 -8.84 -23.44 1.99
N ILE A 270 -8.69 -22.77 0.84
CA ILE A 270 -9.59 -22.89 -0.31
C ILE A 270 -8.90 -23.82 -1.32
N SER A 271 -9.29 -25.10 -1.33
CA SER A 271 -8.88 -26.08 -2.33
C SER A 271 -9.49 -25.80 -3.72
N LYS A 272 -9.10 -26.53 -4.74
CA LYS A 272 -9.66 -26.43 -6.10
C LYS A 272 -10.06 -27.82 -6.62
N PRO A 273 -11.35 -28.17 -6.67
CA PRO A 273 -12.53 -27.42 -6.19
C PRO A 273 -12.66 -27.36 -4.66
N SER A 274 -13.35 -26.36 -4.12
CA SER A 274 -13.50 -26.14 -2.68
C SER A 274 -14.94 -26.34 -2.20
N LEU A 275 -15.09 -27.04 -1.07
CA LEU A 275 -16.41 -27.26 -0.45
C LEU A 275 -17.00 -25.96 0.07
N VAL A 276 -16.20 -25.09 0.67
CA VAL A 276 -16.66 -23.78 1.15
C VAL A 276 -17.13 -22.88 0.00
N ILE A 277 -16.45 -22.94 -1.15
CA ILE A 277 -16.87 -22.18 -2.34
C ILE A 277 -18.15 -22.76 -2.95
N LYS A 278 -18.31 -24.08 -3.00
CA LYS A 278 -19.58 -24.70 -3.43
C LYS A 278 -20.75 -24.25 -2.55
N GLU A 279 -20.55 -24.20 -1.24
CA GLU A 279 -21.61 -23.75 -0.33
C GLU A 279 -21.88 -22.25 -0.47
N LEU A 280 -20.82 -21.45 -0.64
CA LEU A 280 -20.96 -20.02 -0.95
C LEU A 280 -21.78 -19.79 -2.24
N GLN A 281 -21.47 -20.52 -3.31
CA GLN A 281 -22.22 -20.45 -4.58
C GLN A 281 -23.69 -20.84 -4.41
N ARG A 282 -24.00 -21.91 -3.65
CA ARG A 282 -25.39 -22.31 -3.35
C ARG A 282 -26.15 -21.22 -2.61
N ARG A 283 -25.52 -20.56 -1.64
CA ARG A 283 -26.15 -19.50 -0.86
C ARG A 283 -26.32 -18.21 -1.67
N LEU A 284 -25.35 -17.86 -2.51
CA LEU A 284 -25.50 -16.75 -3.45
C LEU A 284 -26.68 -16.99 -4.42
N ASN A 285 -26.86 -18.23 -4.93
CA ASN A 285 -28.01 -18.60 -5.76
C ASN A 285 -29.33 -18.43 -5.02
N LYS A 286 -29.36 -18.59 -3.71
CA LYS A 286 -30.54 -18.34 -2.88
C LYS A 286 -30.75 -16.86 -2.51
N GLY A 287 -29.75 -16.01 -2.82
CA GLY A 287 -29.74 -14.61 -2.40
C GLY A 287 -29.57 -14.42 -0.89
N ASN A 288 -29.05 -15.41 -0.18
CA ASN A 288 -28.88 -15.35 1.27
C ASN A 288 -27.66 -16.14 1.74
N LEU A 289 -26.73 -15.46 2.39
CA LEU A 289 -25.55 -16.11 2.97
C LEU A 289 -25.77 -16.67 4.39
N GLY A 290 -26.93 -16.45 4.99
CA GLY A 290 -27.29 -16.94 6.33
C GLY A 290 -27.09 -15.92 7.43
#